data_7fc2665079231fa727fd06709f1e6f4e
#
_entry.id   7fc2665079231fa727fd06709f1e6f4e
#
_cell.length_a   1.000
_cell.length_b   1.000
_cell.length_c   1.000
_cell.angle_alpha   90.00
_cell.angle_beta   90.00
_cell.angle_gamma   90.00
#
_symmetry.space_group_name_H-M   'P 1'
#
loop_
_entity.id
_entity.type
_entity.pdbx_description
1 polymer ?
#
loop_
_entity_poly.entity_id
_entity_poly.type
_entity_poly.pdbx_seq_one_letter_code
_entity_poly.pdbx_strand_id
1 'polypeptide(L)'
;MILNTKTLKVLLIGGTGTISMPICEKLAIDPSIDLYVLNRGHKALPTGATQIICDFNDTEQLQDVLKHYSFDIVCNFIIYKPQQAIQQIELFRGKIQQYIFISTVATYNHETAICIDETQEQNNIYSQYGQDKTKCEQLFFKAYQQFGFPITIVRPSQTYGYDRIPLSVKGKSCWSVVERILNDQPVIVHGDGKSTWHCTHTFDSLITLSN
;
A
#
# COMPACT_ATOMS: atom_id res chain seq x y z
N MET A 1 -10.03 2.43 -37.63
CA MET A 1 -9.49 3.60 -36.91
C MET A 1 -8.93 3.06 -35.62
N ILE A 2 -7.61 2.82 -35.53
CA ILE A 2 -6.96 2.37 -34.29
C ILE A 2 -6.88 3.63 -33.43
N LEU A 3 -7.71 3.73 -32.41
CA LEU A 3 -7.56 4.74 -31.37
C LEU A 3 -6.18 4.52 -30.73
N ASN A 4 -5.26 5.43 -30.97
CA ASN A 4 -3.94 5.45 -30.36
C ASN A 4 -4.15 5.82 -28.89
N THR A 5 -4.59 4.86 -28.07
CA THR A 5 -4.74 5.05 -26.63
C THR A 5 -3.34 5.17 -26.04
N LYS A 6 -3.02 6.35 -25.53
CA LYS A 6 -1.74 6.60 -24.84
C LYS A 6 -1.59 5.56 -23.72
N THR A 7 -0.53 4.78 -23.76
CA THR A 7 -0.19 3.83 -22.67
C THR A 7 0.12 4.61 -21.40
N LEU A 8 -0.52 4.26 -20.29
CA LEU A 8 -0.29 4.87 -18.98
C LEU A 8 1.00 4.33 -18.36
N LYS A 9 1.87 5.20 -17.94
CA LYS A 9 3.09 4.84 -17.19
C LYS A 9 2.81 4.80 -15.71
N VAL A 10 2.83 3.59 -15.13
CA VAL A 10 2.51 3.34 -13.72
C VAL A 10 3.75 2.92 -12.97
N LEU A 11 4.06 3.60 -11.86
CA LEU A 11 5.12 3.23 -10.93
C LEU A 11 4.53 2.63 -9.66
N LEU A 12 4.90 1.39 -9.34
CA LEU A 12 4.66 0.77 -8.04
C LEU A 12 5.91 0.86 -7.17
N ILE A 13 5.87 1.60 -6.08
CA ILE A 13 6.95 1.67 -5.10
C ILE A 13 6.68 0.64 -4.00
N GLY A 14 7.51 -0.43 -3.94
CA GLY A 14 7.29 -1.58 -3.07
C GLY A 14 6.33 -2.63 -3.66
N GLY A 15 6.35 -2.83 -4.98
CA GLY A 15 5.42 -3.67 -5.76
C GLY A 15 5.53 -5.19 -5.55
N THR A 16 6.27 -5.68 -4.54
CA THR A 16 6.52 -7.12 -4.32
C THR A 16 6.08 -7.61 -2.93
N GLY A 17 5.20 -6.88 -2.26
CA GLY A 17 4.59 -7.24 -0.97
C GLY A 17 3.28 -8.00 -1.12
N THR A 18 2.67 -8.39 0.01
CA THR A 18 1.40 -9.14 0.06
C THR A 18 0.27 -8.46 -0.71
N ILE A 19 0.09 -7.14 -0.55
CA ILE A 19 -0.95 -6.38 -1.24
C ILE A 19 -0.53 -6.08 -2.68
N SER A 20 0.72 -5.71 -2.88
CA SER A 20 1.19 -5.14 -4.15
C SER A 20 1.50 -6.17 -5.23
N MET A 21 1.85 -7.42 -4.88
CA MET A 21 2.20 -8.43 -5.88
C MET A 21 1.01 -8.80 -6.80
N PRO A 22 -0.20 -9.11 -6.28
CA PRO A 22 -1.34 -9.36 -7.15
C PRO A 22 -1.70 -8.17 -8.06
N ILE A 23 -1.52 -6.94 -7.56
CA ILE A 23 -1.70 -5.72 -8.34
C ILE A 23 -0.64 -5.66 -9.46
N CYS A 24 0.62 -5.91 -9.12
CA CYS A 24 1.71 -5.96 -10.08
C CYS A 24 1.46 -7.00 -11.19
N GLU A 25 1.04 -8.22 -10.83
CA GLU A 25 0.72 -9.28 -11.78
C GLU A 25 -0.39 -8.89 -12.77
N LYS A 26 -1.46 -8.27 -12.25
CA LYS A 26 -2.58 -7.84 -13.10
C LYS A 26 -2.19 -6.69 -14.04
N LEU A 27 -1.47 -5.68 -13.52
CA LEU A 27 -1.06 -4.52 -14.31
C LEU A 27 -0.01 -4.91 -15.37
N ALA A 28 0.85 -5.89 -15.08
CA ALA A 28 1.90 -6.33 -15.99
C ALA A 28 1.38 -6.97 -17.29
N ILE A 29 0.16 -7.50 -17.29
CA ILE A 29 -0.46 -8.13 -18.46
C ILE A 29 -1.43 -7.19 -19.21
N ASP A 30 -1.66 -5.98 -18.68
CA ASP A 30 -2.55 -5.00 -19.31
C ASP A 30 -1.79 -4.22 -20.41
N PRO A 31 -2.18 -4.35 -21.69
CA PRO A 31 -1.48 -3.70 -22.79
C PRO A 31 -1.61 -2.17 -22.80
N SER A 32 -2.52 -1.61 -22.01
CA SER A 32 -2.68 -0.15 -21.84
C SER A 32 -1.75 0.44 -20.80
N ILE A 33 -0.95 -0.41 -20.09
CA ILE A 33 -0.10 -0.01 -18.98
C ILE A 33 1.36 -0.33 -19.28
N ASP A 34 2.22 0.66 -19.10
CA ASP A 34 3.67 0.52 -19.07
C ASP A 34 4.09 0.50 -17.58
N LEU A 35 4.30 -0.70 -17.03
CA LEU A 35 4.47 -0.93 -15.61
C LEU A 35 5.92 -0.89 -15.19
N TYR A 36 6.21 -0.05 -14.21
CA TYR A 36 7.49 0.04 -13.51
C TYR A 36 7.34 -0.34 -12.04
N VAL A 37 8.31 -1.07 -11.52
CA VAL A 37 8.33 -1.48 -10.11
C VAL A 37 9.65 -1.12 -9.47
N LEU A 38 9.61 -0.21 -8.49
CA LEU A 38 10.76 0.14 -7.69
C LEU A 38 10.85 -0.74 -6.45
N ASN A 39 11.94 -1.48 -6.35
CA ASN A 39 12.26 -2.34 -5.21
C ASN A 39 13.77 -2.57 -5.07
N ARG A 40 14.19 -3.33 -4.05
CA ARG A 40 15.61 -3.65 -3.79
C ARG A 40 16.14 -4.84 -4.58
N GLY A 41 15.40 -5.38 -5.54
CA GLY A 41 15.85 -6.48 -6.40
C GLY A 41 15.80 -7.89 -5.80
N HIS A 42 15.26 -8.09 -4.58
CA HIS A 42 15.26 -9.39 -3.90
C HIS A 42 14.20 -10.37 -4.38
N LYS A 43 13.20 -9.91 -5.10
CA LYS A 43 12.10 -10.75 -5.62
C LYS A 43 11.95 -10.54 -7.12
N ALA A 44 11.69 -11.63 -7.83
CA ALA A 44 11.36 -11.60 -9.25
C ALA A 44 10.03 -10.84 -9.48
N LEU A 45 9.94 -10.18 -10.63
CA LEU A 45 8.73 -9.52 -11.09
C LEU A 45 8.01 -10.39 -12.13
N PRO A 46 6.70 -10.20 -12.30
CA PRO A 46 5.97 -10.82 -13.41
C PRO A 46 6.48 -10.28 -14.75
N THR A 47 6.38 -11.12 -15.78
CA THR A 47 6.69 -10.72 -17.17
C THR A 47 5.81 -9.53 -17.56
N GLY A 48 6.39 -8.53 -18.19
CA GLY A 48 5.71 -7.27 -18.56
C GLY A 48 5.95 -6.11 -17.61
N ALA A 49 6.57 -6.34 -16.44
CA ALA A 49 6.95 -5.27 -15.53
C ALA A 49 8.45 -4.92 -15.67
N THR A 50 8.77 -3.64 -15.74
CA THR A 50 10.14 -3.10 -15.74
C THR A 50 10.62 -2.86 -14.32
N GLN A 51 11.74 -3.47 -13.92
CA GLN A 51 12.31 -3.31 -12.59
C GLN A 51 13.20 -2.07 -12.50
N ILE A 52 13.01 -1.28 -11.44
CA ILE A 52 13.90 -0.19 -11.03
C ILE A 52 14.50 -0.61 -9.67
N ILE A 53 15.79 -0.93 -9.65
CA ILE A 53 16.47 -1.35 -8.42
C ILE A 53 16.97 -0.11 -7.67
N CYS A 54 16.37 0.14 -6.49
CA CYS A 54 16.72 1.26 -5.63
C CYS A 54 16.27 0.98 -4.19
N ASP A 55 17.04 1.45 -3.20
CA ASP A 55 16.52 1.54 -1.84
C ASP A 55 15.67 2.81 -1.70
N PHE A 56 14.39 2.61 -1.36
CA PHE A 56 13.44 3.72 -1.15
C PHE A 56 13.86 4.70 -0.04
N ASN A 57 14.68 4.25 0.92
CA ASN A 57 15.19 5.09 2.02
C ASN A 57 16.47 5.86 1.66
N ASP A 58 17.13 5.52 0.58
CA ASP A 58 18.25 6.29 0.04
C ASP A 58 17.69 7.42 -0.85
N THR A 59 17.55 8.60 -0.26
CA THR A 59 16.91 9.74 -0.92
C THR A 59 17.70 10.24 -2.14
N GLU A 60 19.03 10.23 -2.07
CA GLU A 60 19.88 10.69 -3.16
C GLU A 60 19.82 9.72 -4.34
N GLN A 61 19.97 8.42 -4.07
CA GLN A 61 19.84 7.39 -5.08
C GLN A 61 18.45 7.40 -5.72
N LEU A 62 17.37 7.54 -4.89
CA LEU A 62 16.00 7.58 -5.39
C LEU A 62 15.76 8.74 -6.34
N GLN A 63 16.24 9.95 -6.00
CA GLN A 63 16.13 11.13 -6.85
C GLN A 63 16.94 10.97 -8.15
N ASP A 64 18.16 10.45 -8.04
CA ASP A 64 19.05 10.25 -9.19
C ASP A 64 18.48 9.22 -10.18
N VAL A 65 17.95 8.12 -9.68
CA VAL A 65 17.35 7.09 -10.53
C VAL A 65 16.08 7.61 -11.18
N LEU A 66 15.16 8.21 -10.40
CA LEU A 66 13.84 8.60 -10.90
C LEU A 66 13.83 9.82 -11.82
N LYS A 67 14.90 10.65 -11.83
CA LYS A 67 15.02 11.80 -12.78
C LYS A 67 15.02 11.38 -14.25
N HIS A 68 15.34 10.11 -14.55
CA HIS A 68 15.38 9.57 -15.91
C HIS A 68 14.03 9.04 -16.39
N TYR A 69 13.00 9.06 -15.53
CA TYR A 69 11.68 8.51 -15.82
C TYR A 69 10.60 9.59 -15.68
N SER A 70 9.49 9.35 -16.36
CA SER A 70 8.25 10.10 -16.17
C SER A 70 7.11 9.12 -15.97
N PHE A 71 6.21 9.39 -15.03
CA PHE A 71 5.08 8.53 -14.72
C PHE A 71 3.79 9.34 -14.78
N ASP A 72 2.69 8.68 -15.15
CA ASP A 72 1.34 9.23 -15.05
C ASP A 72 0.76 8.95 -13.67
N ILE A 73 0.97 7.74 -13.13
CA ILE A 73 0.43 7.28 -11.85
C ILE A 73 1.57 6.70 -10.99
N VAL A 74 1.56 7.02 -9.70
CA VAL A 74 2.47 6.44 -8.70
C VAL A 74 1.65 5.82 -7.58
N CYS A 75 1.87 4.53 -7.27
CA CYS A 75 1.29 3.86 -6.12
C CYS A 75 2.39 3.44 -5.13
N ASN A 76 2.31 3.92 -3.88
CA ASN A 76 3.34 3.68 -2.89
C ASN A 76 2.83 2.86 -1.70
N PHE A 77 3.43 1.69 -1.51
CA PHE A 77 3.09 0.70 -0.48
C PHE A 77 3.99 0.78 0.76
N ILE A 78 5.07 1.58 0.72
CA ILE A 78 6.14 1.51 1.72
C ILE A 78 6.48 2.84 2.41
N ILE A 79 5.57 3.81 2.39
CA ILE A 79 5.66 4.99 3.25
C ILE A 79 5.17 4.63 4.65
N TYR A 80 6.04 4.71 5.64
CA TYR A 80 5.73 4.42 7.05
C TYR A 80 5.98 5.60 7.98
N LYS A 81 6.72 6.61 7.53
CA LYS A 81 7.13 7.76 8.35
C LYS A 81 6.80 9.08 7.64
N PRO A 82 6.47 10.14 8.40
CA PRO A 82 6.13 11.45 7.84
C PRO A 82 7.22 12.02 6.91
N GLN A 83 8.49 11.81 7.24
CA GLN A 83 9.61 12.29 6.42
C GLN A 83 9.59 11.70 5.02
N GLN A 84 9.23 10.42 4.89
CA GLN A 84 9.09 9.77 3.58
C GLN A 84 7.95 10.39 2.76
N ALA A 85 6.83 10.77 3.41
CA ALA A 85 5.72 11.45 2.72
C ALA A 85 6.16 12.81 2.17
N ILE A 86 6.91 13.61 2.95
CA ILE A 86 7.47 14.90 2.50
C ILE A 86 8.34 14.71 1.25
N GLN A 87 9.26 13.76 1.29
CA GLN A 87 10.15 13.45 0.16
C GLN A 87 9.36 13.07 -1.10
N GLN A 88 8.31 12.26 -0.97
CA GLN A 88 7.49 11.85 -2.11
C GLN A 88 6.68 13.01 -2.69
N ILE A 89 6.13 13.88 -1.84
CA ILE A 89 5.43 15.09 -2.27
C ILE A 89 6.39 15.99 -3.09
N GLU A 90 7.58 16.24 -2.60
CA GLU A 90 8.60 17.06 -3.28
C GLU A 90 9.02 16.44 -4.63
N LEU A 91 9.24 15.12 -4.63
CA LEU A 91 9.69 14.39 -5.81
C LEU A 91 8.67 14.41 -6.96
N PHE A 92 7.36 14.24 -6.64
CA PHE A 92 6.30 14.06 -7.63
C PHE A 92 5.40 15.27 -7.86
N ARG A 93 5.56 16.35 -7.10
CA ARG A 93 4.74 17.56 -7.23
C ARG A 93 4.78 18.11 -8.66
N GLY A 94 3.60 18.28 -9.27
CA GLY A 94 3.42 18.81 -10.62
C GLY A 94 3.91 17.90 -11.75
N LYS A 95 4.25 16.63 -11.47
CA LYS A 95 4.83 15.70 -12.46
C LYS A 95 3.96 14.49 -12.77
N ILE A 96 2.89 14.27 -12.03
CA ILE A 96 2.02 13.08 -12.13
C ILE A 96 0.55 13.46 -12.16
N GLN A 97 -0.30 12.57 -12.66
CA GLN A 97 -1.75 12.73 -12.70
C GLN A 97 -2.42 12.19 -11.43
N GLN A 98 -1.84 11.14 -10.80
CA GLN A 98 -2.35 10.54 -9.58
C GLN A 98 -1.22 9.96 -8.71
N TYR A 99 -1.33 10.19 -7.41
CA TYR A 99 -0.50 9.53 -6.39
C TYR A 99 -1.39 8.72 -5.46
N ILE A 100 -1.16 7.42 -5.36
CA ILE A 100 -1.93 6.53 -4.50
C ILE A 100 -1.05 6.16 -3.30
N PHE A 101 -1.49 6.57 -2.12
CA PHE A 101 -0.84 6.25 -0.86
C PHE A 101 -1.57 5.13 -0.13
N ILE A 102 -0.88 4.01 0.11
CA ILE A 102 -1.44 2.91 0.89
C ILE A 102 -1.22 3.19 2.37
N SER A 103 -2.30 3.62 3.02
CA SER A 103 -2.41 3.85 4.45
C SER A 103 -2.90 2.60 5.20
N THR A 104 -3.75 2.73 6.19
CA THR A 104 -4.25 1.61 7.02
C THR A 104 -5.47 2.02 7.85
N VAL A 105 -6.37 1.11 8.14
CA VAL A 105 -7.44 1.32 9.15
C VAL A 105 -6.88 1.49 10.59
N ALA A 106 -5.61 1.15 10.83
CA ALA A 106 -4.97 1.39 12.12
C ALA A 106 -4.80 2.88 12.47
N THR A 107 -5.11 3.80 11.55
CA THR A 107 -5.18 5.25 11.81
C THR A 107 -6.37 5.63 12.67
N TYR A 108 -7.47 4.88 12.62
CA TYR A 108 -8.72 5.20 13.28
C TYR A 108 -8.70 4.97 14.80
N ASN A 109 -9.47 5.77 15.52
CA ASN A 109 -9.79 5.51 16.92
C ASN A 109 -10.81 4.37 17.01
N HIS A 110 -10.37 3.23 17.54
CA HIS A 110 -11.21 2.04 17.67
C HIS A 110 -12.04 2.00 18.96
N GLU A 111 -11.80 2.89 19.92
CA GLU A 111 -12.53 2.90 21.19
C GLU A 111 -13.96 3.40 21.05
N THR A 112 -14.20 4.33 20.15
CA THR A 112 -15.49 4.98 19.97
C THR A 112 -16.25 4.52 18.73
N ALA A 113 -15.62 3.67 17.90
CA ALA A 113 -16.17 3.27 16.62
C ALA A 113 -17.14 2.09 16.76
N ILE A 114 -18.40 2.29 16.32
CA ILE A 114 -19.37 1.21 16.11
C ILE A 114 -19.23 0.63 14.70
N CYS A 115 -19.08 1.50 13.72
CA CYS A 115 -18.80 1.18 12.32
C CYS A 115 -17.76 2.17 11.82
N ILE A 116 -16.69 1.66 11.20
CA ILE A 116 -15.58 2.50 10.72
C ILE A 116 -15.80 2.83 9.26
N ASP A 117 -15.91 4.10 8.95
CA ASP A 117 -15.88 4.68 7.60
C ASP A 117 -14.84 5.83 7.53
N GLU A 118 -14.81 6.54 6.41
CA GLU A 118 -13.84 7.61 6.17
C GLU A 118 -14.02 8.82 7.09
N THR A 119 -15.16 8.97 7.75
CA THR A 119 -15.48 10.09 8.66
C THR A 119 -15.05 9.81 10.09
N GLN A 120 -14.70 8.56 10.41
CA GLN A 120 -14.24 8.16 11.73
C GLN A 120 -12.97 8.91 12.14
N GLU A 121 -12.91 9.34 13.39
CA GLU A 121 -11.77 10.04 13.96
C GLU A 121 -10.48 9.22 13.86
N GLN A 122 -9.43 9.87 13.38
CA GLN A 122 -8.08 9.32 13.29
C GLN A 122 -7.26 9.67 14.54
N ASN A 123 -7.42 8.92 15.59
CA ASN A 123 -6.68 9.12 16.84
C ASN A 123 -6.44 7.79 17.56
N ASN A 124 -5.71 6.88 16.90
CA ASN A 124 -5.33 5.61 17.52
C ASN A 124 -4.12 5.79 18.43
N ILE A 125 -4.36 5.99 19.74
CA ILE A 125 -3.31 6.18 20.73
C ILE A 125 -2.48 4.91 21.02
N TYR A 126 -2.98 3.73 20.64
CA TYR A 126 -2.34 2.44 20.90
C TYR A 126 -1.39 1.99 19.80
N SER A 127 -1.40 2.66 18.63
CA SER A 127 -0.61 2.28 17.48
C SER A 127 0.31 3.39 16.99
N GLN A 128 1.59 3.33 17.35
CA GLN A 128 2.60 4.25 16.79
C GLN A 128 2.63 4.20 15.26
N TYR A 129 2.44 3.01 14.69
CA TYR A 129 2.31 2.83 13.24
C TYR A 129 1.10 3.59 12.69
N GLY A 130 -0.07 3.47 13.33
CA GLY A 130 -1.28 4.21 12.96
C GLY A 130 -1.08 5.73 13.06
N GLN A 131 -0.46 6.21 14.14
CA GLN A 131 -0.15 7.63 14.33
C GLN A 131 0.80 8.18 13.25
N ASP A 132 1.84 7.43 12.89
CA ASP A 132 2.76 7.82 11.83
C ASP A 132 2.06 7.87 10.46
N LYS A 133 1.18 6.90 10.17
CA LYS A 133 0.36 6.90 8.95
C LYS A 133 -0.62 8.08 8.92
N THR A 134 -1.28 8.40 10.05
CA THR A 134 -2.14 9.60 10.18
C THR A 134 -1.37 10.88 9.83
N LYS A 135 -0.15 11.03 10.36
CA LYS A 135 0.70 12.19 10.03
C LYS A 135 1.07 12.22 8.54
N CYS A 136 1.33 11.08 7.92
CA CYS A 136 1.57 11.00 6.47
C CYS A 136 0.34 11.48 5.68
N GLU A 137 -0.85 11.02 6.05
CA GLU A 137 -2.11 11.45 5.40
C GLU A 137 -2.34 12.95 5.52
N GLN A 138 -2.12 13.51 6.71
CA GLN A 138 -2.22 14.95 6.95
C GLN A 138 -1.27 15.77 6.05
N LEU A 139 -0.04 15.29 5.85
CA LEU A 139 0.93 15.92 4.94
C LEU A 139 0.46 15.88 3.49
N PHE A 140 -0.03 14.74 3.02
CA PHE A 140 -0.58 14.61 1.67
C PHE A 140 -1.83 15.48 1.48
N PHE A 141 -2.73 15.49 2.46
CA PHE A 141 -3.92 16.32 2.40
C PHE A 141 -3.59 17.81 2.39
N LYS A 142 -2.61 18.24 3.20
CA LYS A 142 -2.09 19.60 3.17
C LYS A 142 -1.48 19.95 1.81
N ALA A 143 -0.75 19.04 1.20
CA ALA A 143 -0.19 19.21 -0.14
C ALA A 143 -1.28 19.34 -1.22
N TYR A 144 -2.37 18.57 -1.10
CA TYR A 144 -3.54 18.73 -1.96
C TYR A 144 -4.16 20.13 -1.81
N GLN A 145 -4.40 20.59 -0.58
CA GLN A 145 -4.99 21.90 -0.32
C GLN A 145 -4.12 23.05 -0.81
N GLN A 146 -2.81 22.96 -0.65
CA GLN A 146 -1.89 24.06 -0.94
C GLN A 146 -1.57 24.21 -2.43
N PHE A 147 -1.47 23.11 -3.16
CA PHE A 147 -1.01 23.13 -4.55
C PHE A 147 -1.59 22.02 -5.43
N GLY A 148 -2.70 21.41 -5.02
CA GLY A 148 -3.43 20.44 -5.84
C GLY A 148 -2.66 19.12 -6.06
N PHE A 149 -1.87 18.66 -5.08
CA PHE A 149 -1.19 17.35 -5.19
C PHE A 149 -2.24 16.25 -5.40
N PRO A 150 -2.18 15.44 -6.49
CA PRO A 150 -3.27 14.55 -6.88
C PRO A 150 -3.27 13.25 -6.06
N ILE A 151 -3.57 13.36 -4.77
CA ILE A 151 -3.53 12.25 -3.81
C ILE A 151 -4.81 11.45 -3.76
N THR A 152 -4.68 10.12 -3.74
CA THR A 152 -5.69 9.16 -3.31
C THR A 152 -5.14 8.39 -2.12
N ILE A 153 -5.88 8.34 -1.02
CA ILE A 153 -5.49 7.62 0.20
C ILE A 153 -6.34 6.37 0.33
N VAL A 154 -5.70 5.20 0.40
CA VAL A 154 -6.37 3.92 0.58
C VAL A 154 -6.02 3.36 1.96
N ARG A 155 -7.03 3.02 2.78
CA ARG A 155 -6.87 2.47 4.13
C ARG A 155 -7.32 1.02 4.17
N PRO A 156 -6.47 0.07 3.76
CA PRO A 156 -6.82 -1.35 3.82
C PRO A 156 -6.96 -1.79 5.28
N SER A 157 -7.91 -2.71 5.51
CA SER A 157 -8.05 -3.44 6.75
C SER A 157 -7.00 -4.55 6.85
N GLN A 158 -7.22 -5.58 7.67
CA GLN A 158 -6.32 -6.71 7.73
C GLN A 158 -6.33 -7.46 6.40
N THR A 159 -5.22 -7.40 5.69
CA THR A 159 -5.07 -8.07 4.39
C THR A 159 -4.57 -9.49 4.56
N TYR A 160 -5.08 -10.39 3.75
CA TYR A 160 -4.64 -11.78 3.64
C TYR A 160 -4.54 -12.20 2.17
N GLY A 161 -3.80 -13.26 1.89
CA GLY A 161 -3.58 -13.76 0.54
C GLY A 161 -2.71 -15.02 0.56
N TYR A 162 -2.08 -15.35 -0.54
CA TYR A 162 -1.29 -16.57 -0.68
C TYR A 162 -0.11 -16.69 0.29
N ASP A 163 0.49 -15.56 0.67
CA ASP A 163 1.66 -15.50 1.54
C ASP A 163 1.32 -15.07 2.99
N ARG A 164 0.03 -14.87 3.28
CA ARG A 164 -0.40 -14.35 4.58
C ARG A 164 -1.78 -14.86 4.96
N ILE A 165 -1.85 -15.59 6.08
CA ILE A 165 -3.11 -16.06 6.66
C ILE A 165 -3.75 -14.99 7.56
N PRO A 166 -5.10 -14.89 7.63
CA PRO A 166 -5.80 -13.88 8.44
C PRO A 166 -5.77 -14.18 9.95
N LEU A 167 -5.39 -15.38 10.36
CA LEU A 167 -5.45 -15.87 11.73
C LEU A 167 -4.13 -15.76 12.51
N SER A 168 -3.11 -15.12 11.94
CA SER A 168 -1.80 -15.02 12.59
C SER A 168 -1.85 -14.07 13.78
N VAL A 169 -1.65 -14.58 14.99
CA VAL A 169 -1.45 -13.81 16.21
C VAL A 169 0.00 -13.35 16.36
N LYS A 170 0.94 -13.98 15.63
CA LYS A 170 2.37 -13.73 15.75
C LYS A 170 3.02 -13.57 14.38
N GLY A 171 3.19 -12.34 13.94
CA GLY A 171 3.91 -12.03 12.71
C GLY A 171 3.17 -12.44 11.41
N LYS A 172 3.82 -12.19 10.29
CA LYS A 172 3.32 -12.57 8.97
C LYS A 172 3.38 -14.08 8.78
N SER A 173 2.37 -14.64 8.09
CA SER A 173 2.37 -16.03 7.59
C SER A 173 2.66 -17.09 8.67
N CYS A 174 2.17 -16.87 9.89
CA CYS A 174 2.39 -17.83 10.99
C CYS A 174 1.54 -19.08 10.82
N TRP A 175 2.01 -20.04 10.02
CA TRP A 175 1.34 -21.32 9.77
C TRP A 175 1.24 -22.22 11.01
N SER A 176 2.03 -21.99 12.05
CA SER A 176 1.93 -22.72 13.31
C SER A 176 0.57 -22.63 13.98
N VAL A 177 -0.17 -21.54 13.76
CA VAL A 177 -1.57 -21.42 14.25
C VAL A 177 -2.48 -22.40 13.51
N VAL A 178 -2.34 -22.51 12.19
CA VAL A 178 -3.11 -23.47 11.37
C VAL A 178 -2.77 -24.92 11.76
N GLU A 179 -1.49 -25.22 11.91
CA GLU A 179 -1.02 -26.54 12.34
C GLU A 179 -1.61 -26.93 13.69
N ARG A 180 -1.64 -26.03 14.65
CA ARG A 180 -2.27 -26.27 15.95
C ARG A 180 -3.76 -26.53 15.84
N ILE A 181 -4.49 -25.75 15.01
CA ILE A 181 -5.93 -25.96 14.78
C ILE A 181 -6.17 -27.35 14.15
N LEU A 182 -5.39 -27.72 13.14
CA LEU A 182 -5.52 -29.02 12.46
C LEU A 182 -5.23 -30.22 13.36
N ASN A 183 -4.47 -30.01 14.45
CA ASN A 183 -4.14 -31.04 15.44
C ASN A 183 -4.95 -30.89 16.74
N ASP A 184 -6.08 -30.18 16.72
CA ASP A 184 -6.95 -29.94 17.90
C ASP A 184 -6.22 -29.37 19.12
N GLN A 185 -5.17 -28.57 18.88
CA GLN A 185 -4.38 -27.94 19.93
C GLN A 185 -4.88 -26.52 20.23
N PRO A 186 -4.80 -26.07 21.48
CA PRO A 186 -5.20 -24.71 21.85
C PRO A 186 -4.43 -23.64 21.07
N VAL A 187 -5.13 -22.58 20.62
CA VAL A 187 -4.55 -21.40 19.98
C VAL A 187 -4.84 -20.16 20.82
N ILE A 188 -3.96 -19.17 20.71
CA ILE A 188 -4.14 -17.88 21.37
C ILE A 188 -5.13 -17.06 20.56
N VAL A 189 -6.15 -16.52 21.23
CA VAL A 189 -7.07 -15.52 20.67
C VAL A 189 -6.87 -14.16 21.34
N HIS A 190 -7.18 -13.07 20.63
CA HIS A 190 -7.07 -11.72 21.18
C HIS A 190 -8.21 -11.45 22.16
N GLY A 191 -7.88 -10.88 23.32
CA GLY A 191 -8.83 -10.49 24.36
C GLY A 191 -9.73 -11.64 24.80
N ASP A 192 -11.04 -11.43 24.75
CA ASP A 192 -12.07 -12.42 25.07
C ASP A 192 -12.58 -13.21 23.84
N GLY A 193 -11.95 -13.05 22.70
CA GLY A 193 -12.32 -13.71 21.45
C GLY A 193 -13.53 -13.11 20.72
N LYS A 194 -14.09 -12.00 21.21
CA LYS A 194 -15.27 -11.35 20.61
C LYS A 194 -14.95 -10.21 19.67
N SER A 195 -13.67 -9.82 19.54
CA SER A 195 -13.26 -8.77 18.63
C SER A 195 -13.57 -9.14 17.18
N THR A 196 -14.33 -8.30 16.50
CA THR A 196 -14.63 -8.43 15.08
C THR A 196 -13.54 -7.78 14.25
N TRP A 197 -13.10 -8.47 13.20
CA TRP A 197 -12.11 -7.98 12.27
C TRP A 197 -12.62 -8.00 10.84
N HIS A 198 -12.44 -6.92 10.14
CA HIS A 198 -12.65 -6.91 8.70
C HIS A 198 -11.38 -7.40 8.02
N CYS A 199 -11.50 -8.44 7.19
CA CYS A 199 -10.39 -8.98 6.42
C CYS A 199 -10.62 -8.72 4.93
N THR A 200 -9.58 -8.22 4.25
CA THR A 200 -9.61 -7.95 2.81
C THR A 200 -8.66 -8.90 2.10
N HIS A 201 -9.16 -9.69 1.17
CA HIS A 201 -8.30 -10.49 0.31
C HIS A 201 -7.48 -9.58 -0.61
N THR A 202 -6.24 -9.94 -0.88
CA THR A 202 -5.32 -9.10 -1.67
C THR A 202 -5.80 -8.86 -3.10
N PHE A 203 -6.61 -9.77 -3.66
CA PHE A 203 -7.28 -9.56 -4.95
C PHE A 203 -8.35 -8.46 -4.91
N ASP A 204 -9.05 -8.29 -3.79
CA ASP A 204 -10.07 -7.24 -3.65
C ASP A 204 -9.44 -5.84 -3.65
N SER A 205 -8.18 -5.73 -3.22
CA SER A 205 -7.40 -4.48 -3.32
C SER A 205 -7.19 -4.01 -4.77
N LEU A 206 -7.30 -4.91 -5.76
CA LEU A 206 -7.21 -4.57 -7.18
C LEU A 206 -8.41 -3.75 -7.66
N ILE A 207 -9.61 -4.05 -7.18
CA ILE A 207 -10.85 -3.38 -7.61
C ILE A 207 -10.83 -1.91 -7.18
N THR A 208 -10.29 -1.64 -5.99
CA THR A 208 -10.18 -0.28 -5.44
C THR A 208 -9.18 0.60 -6.19
N LEU A 209 -8.19 0.01 -6.86
CA LEU A 209 -7.12 0.76 -7.53
C LEU A 209 -7.29 0.83 -9.06
N SER A 210 -8.24 0.10 -9.64
CA SER A 210 -8.51 0.03 -11.09
C SER A 210 -9.73 0.82 -11.56
N ASN A 211 -10.48 1.45 -10.64
CA ASN A 211 -11.58 2.37 -10.89
C ASN A 211 -11.17 3.82 -10.60
#